data_b6a8e08916dbef24629dde76e4101e5d
#
_entry.id   b6a8e08916dbef24629dde76e4101e5d
#
_cell.length_a   1.000
_cell.length_b   1.000
_cell.length_c   1.000
_cell.angle_alpha   90.00
_cell.angle_beta   90.00
_cell.angle_gamma   90.00
#
_symmetry.space_group_name_H-M   'P 1'
#
loop_
_entity.id
_entity.type
_entity.pdbx_description
1 polymer ?
#
loop_
_entity_poly.entity_id
_entity_poly.type
_entity_poly.pdbx_seq_one_letter_code
_entity_poly.pdbx_strand_id
1 'polypeptide(L)'
;MTVGSGRTLHPIHGALLAGTIPLFLGGALSDYAYSVSYQIQWANFASWLIAGALVFGAIALLCSIIHVIRSPHRGGFVIAYPIFLLATWILGFINSLVHAKDAWASMPTGLVLSVIVLLLACISTWIGFAKFGVGGAR
;
A
#
# COMPACT_ATOMS: atom_id res chain seq x y z
N MET A 1 33.25 19.22 -1.70
CA MET A 1 32.18 18.44 -2.31
C MET A 1 31.11 18.19 -1.26
N THR A 2 30.04 18.96 -1.30
CA THR A 2 28.87 18.67 -0.50
C THR A 2 28.15 17.49 -1.13
N VAL A 3 28.35 16.31 -0.56
CA VAL A 3 27.53 15.15 -0.87
C VAL A 3 26.12 15.53 -0.42
N GLY A 4 25.25 15.80 -1.39
CA GLY A 4 23.87 16.12 -1.12
C GLY A 4 23.31 15.01 -0.23
N SER A 5 22.84 15.36 0.94
CA SER A 5 22.12 14.44 1.84
C SER A 5 20.88 13.99 1.10
N GLY A 6 21.00 12.92 0.32
CA GLY A 6 19.87 12.26 -0.28
C GLY A 6 18.91 11.91 0.86
N ARG A 7 17.71 12.47 0.81
CA ARG A 7 16.69 12.20 1.82
C ARG A 7 16.32 10.73 1.73
N THR A 8 16.68 10.01 2.76
CA THR A 8 16.36 8.58 2.89
C THR A 8 15.05 8.40 3.65
N LEU A 9 14.31 7.36 3.30
CA LEU A 9 13.16 6.93 4.10
C LEU A 9 13.66 6.44 5.45
N HIS A 10 12.96 6.81 6.51
CA HIS A 10 13.21 6.20 7.82
C HIS A 10 12.99 4.68 7.71
N PRO A 11 13.82 3.85 8.33
CA PRO A 11 13.71 2.38 8.22
C PRO A 11 12.31 1.84 8.57
N ILE A 12 11.67 2.40 9.60
CA ILE A 12 10.30 2.00 9.97
C ILE A 12 9.30 2.34 8.86
N HIS A 13 9.41 3.53 8.25
CA HIS A 13 8.57 3.90 7.11
C HIS A 13 8.80 2.92 5.94
N GLY A 14 10.05 2.61 5.62
CA GLY A 14 10.40 1.65 4.58
C GLY A 14 9.83 0.25 4.86
N ALA A 15 9.94 -0.23 6.09
CA ALA A 15 9.40 -1.52 6.51
C ALA A 15 7.87 -1.58 6.40
N LEU A 16 7.16 -0.54 6.85
CA LEU A 16 5.70 -0.46 6.76
C LEU A 16 5.24 -0.37 5.31
N LEU A 17 5.91 0.44 4.49
CA LEU A 17 5.63 0.55 3.07
C LEU A 17 5.82 -0.79 2.35
N ALA A 18 6.96 -1.45 2.54
CA ALA A 18 7.24 -2.75 1.95
C ALA A 18 6.28 -3.83 2.45
N GLY A 19 5.84 -3.76 3.71
CA GLY A 19 4.90 -4.68 4.33
C GLY A 19 3.49 -4.62 3.71
N THR A 20 3.12 -3.53 3.04
CA THR A 20 1.83 -3.45 2.33
C THR A 20 1.74 -4.45 1.18
N ILE A 21 2.86 -4.76 0.51
CA ILE A 21 2.89 -5.67 -0.65
C ILE A 21 2.46 -7.09 -0.26
N PRO A 22 3.11 -7.79 0.70
CA PRO A 22 2.69 -9.15 1.05
C PRO A 22 1.28 -9.20 1.63
N LEU A 23 0.84 -8.16 2.32
CA LEU A 23 -0.51 -8.10 2.86
C LEU A 23 -1.56 -7.96 1.75
N PHE A 24 -1.38 -7.05 0.80
CA PHE A 24 -2.28 -6.94 -0.35
C PHE A 24 -2.16 -8.15 -1.29
N LEU A 25 -0.97 -8.72 -1.46
CA LEU A 25 -0.79 -9.95 -2.23
C LEU A 25 -1.57 -11.11 -1.58
N GLY A 26 -1.44 -11.28 -0.28
CA GLY A 26 -2.18 -12.30 0.47
C GLY A 26 -3.69 -12.08 0.36
N GLY A 27 -4.15 -10.84 0.40
CA GLY A 27 -5.55 -10.47 0.17
C GLY A 27 -6.02 -10.90 -1.23
N ALA A 28 -5.29 -10.55 -2.28
CA ALA A 28 -5.62 -10.92 -3.65
C ALA A 28 -5.62 -12.45 -3.88
N LEU A 29 -4.64 -13.16 -3.32
CA LEU A 29 -4.59 -14.62 -3.39
C LEU A 29 -5.75 -15.28 -2.64
N SER A 30 -6.14 -14.73 -1.50
CA SER A 30 -7.29 -15.19 -0.73
C SER A 30 -8.61 -14.94 -1.47
N ASP A 31 -8.74 -13.79 -2.13
CA ASP A 31 -9.89 -13.48 -2.99
C ASP A 31 -9.98 -14.45 -4.17
N TYR A 32 -8.85 -14.76 -4.79
CA TYR A 32 -8.81 -15.76 -5.85
C TYR A 32 -9.22 -17.14 -5.32
N ALA A 33 -8.67 -17.57 -4.18
CA ALA A 33 -9.03 -18.84 -3.55
C ALA A 33 -10.53 -18.88 -3.21
N TYR A 34 -11.11 -17.77 -2.73
CA TYR A 34 -12.55 -17.69 -2.50
C TYR A 34 -13.34 -17.79 -3.81
N SER A 35 -12.92 -17.12 -4.86
CA SER A 35 -13.63 -17.09 -6.15
C SER A 35 -13.76 -18.47 -6.81
N VAL A 36 -12.82 -19.38 -6.51
CA VAL A 36 -12.83 -20.73 -7.10
C VAL A 36 -13.35 -21.83 -6.15
N SER A 37 -13.34 -21.58 -4.83
CA SER A 37 -13.72 -22.58 -3.83
C SER A 37 -15.02 -22.26 -3.10
N TYR A 38 -15.42 -20.99 -3.08
CA TYR A 38 -16.56 -20.46 -2.30
C TYR A 38 -16.49 -20.74 -0.80
N GLN A 39 -15.28 -21.01 -0.28
CA GLN A 39 -15.08 -21.24 1.14
C GLN A 39 -14.90 -19.91 1.86
N ILE A 40 -15.81 -19.60 2.77
CA ILE A 40 -15.93 -18.30 3.45
C ILE A 40 -14.66 -17.87 4.20
N GLN A 41 -13.86 -18.81 4.68
CA GLN A 41 -12.62 -18.48 5.37
C GLN A 41 -11.64 -17.69 4.49
N TRP A 42 -11.62 -17.92 3.18
CA TRP A 42 -10.78 -17.16 2.28
C TRP A 42 -11.21 -15.69 2.18
N ALA A 43 -12.52 -15.43 2.15
CA ALA A 43 -13.04 -14.07 2.19
C ALA A 43 -12.68 -13.37 3.51
N ASN A 44 -12.75 -14.10 4.64
CA ASN A 44 -12.33 -13.59 5.94
C ASN A 44 -10.83 -13.30 5.99
N PHE A 45 -9.99 -14.18 5.45
CA PHE A 45 -8.55 -13.91 5.34
C PHE A 45 -8.26 -12.67 4.51
N ALA A 46 -8.89 -12.54 3.35
CA ALA A 46 -8.73 -11.35 2.52
C ALA A 46 -9.06 -10.08 3.29
N SER A 47 -10.19 -10.05 4.00
CA SER A 47 -10.64 -8.90 4.80
C SER A 47 -9.60 -8.47 5.84
N TRP A 48 -9.05 -9.43 6.60
CA TRP A 48 -8.03 -9.14 7.61
C TRP A 48 -6.70 -8.68 7.02
N LEU A 49 -6.27 -9.29 5.93
CA LEU A 49 -5.04 -8.91 5.24
C LEU A 49 -5.13 -7.51 4.64
N ILE A 50 -6.27 -7.17 4.02
CA ILE A 50 -6.55 -5.84 3.50
C ILE A 50 -6.57 -4.81 4.65
N ALA A 51 -7.23 -5.12 5.76
CA ALA A 51 -7.25 -4.26 6.93
C ALA A 51 -5.84 -4.01 7.49
N GLY A 52 -5.02 -5.04 7.60
CA GLY A 52 -3.63 -4.93 8.02
C GLY A 52 -2.80 -4.07 7.07
N ALA A 53 -2.98 -4.25 5.76
CA ALA A 53 -2.33 -3.43 4.75
C ALA A 53 -2.74 -1.96 4.84
N LEU A 54 -4.00 -1.67 5.14
CA LEU A 54 -4.49 -0.30 5.34
C LEU A 54 -3.88 0.37 6.56
N VAL A 55 -3.67 -0.36 7.65
CA VAL A 55 -2.98 0.16 8.84
C VAL A 55 -1.53 0.52 8.49
N PHE A 56 -0.80 -0.38 7.85
CA PHE A 56 0.57 -0.14 7.41
C PHE A 56 0.64 1.03 6.42
N GLY A 57 -0.25 1.04 5.45
CA GLY A 57 -0.36 2.08 4.44
C GLY A 57 -0.73 3.45 5.02
N ALA A 58 -1.60 3.51 6.03
CA ALA A 58 -1.98 4.75 6.71
C ALA A 58 -0.78 5.39 7.41
N ILE A 59 0.03 4.59 8.10
CA ILE A 59 1.23 5.09 8.78
C ILE A 59 2.27 5.56 7.76
N ALA A 60 2.51 4.78 6.70
CA ALA A 60 3.41 5.15 5.62
C ALA A 60 2.94 6.44 4.91
N LEU A 61 1.64 6.58 4.67
CA LEU A 61 1.04 7.77 4.06
C LEU A 61 1.22 9.00 4.96
N LEU A 62 0.97 8.87 6.24
CA LEU A 62 1.17 9.95 7.21
C LEU A 62 2.64 10.40 7.23
N CYS A 63 3.57 9.46 7.27
CA CYS A 63 5.00 9.76 7.19
C CYS A 63 5.36 10.48 5.89
N SER A 64 4.79 10.06 4.76
CA SER A 64 5.05 10.69 3.47
C SER A 64 4.51 12.12 3.39
N ILE A 65 3.34 12.38 3.95
CA ILE A 65 2.75 13.73 4.03
C ILE A 65 3.61 14.64 4.90
N ILE A 66 4.04 14.18 6.06
CA ILE A 66 4.94 14.93 6.95
C ILE A 66 6.25 15.25 6.22
N HIS A 67 6.76 14.29 5.45
CA HIS A 67 7.97 14.49 4.65
C HIS A 67 7.78 15.60 3.60
N VAL A 68 6.65 15.62 2.89
CA VAL A 68 6.34 16.67 1.90
C VAL A 68 6.22 18.04 2.56
N ILE A 69 5.53 18.12 3.69
CA ILE A 69 5.34 19.40 4.41
C ILE A 69 6.69 19.98 4.86
N ARG A 70 7.59 19.13 5.33
CA ARG A 70 8.92 19.53 5.82
C ARG A 70 9.95 19.72 4.73
N SER A 71 9.62 19.36 3.49
CA SER A 71 10.54 19.43 2.37
C SER A 71 10.63 20.86 1.81
N PRO A 72 11.82 21.48 1.77
CA PRO A 72 12.00 22.79 1.10
C PRO A 72 11.93 22.68 -0.43
N HIS A 73 12.28 21.52 -0.98
CA HIS A 73 12.23 21.27 -2.42
C HIS A 73 11.09 20.32 -2.75
N ARG A 74 10.11 20.80 -3.49
CA ARG A 74 8.95 20.02 -3.95
C ARG A 74 9.13 19.59 -5.40
N GLY A 75 10.07 18.68 -5.65
CA GLY A 75 10.21 18.06 -6.97
C GLY A 75 9.04 17.12 -7.29
N GLY A 76 8.82 16.85 -8.59
CA GLY A 76 7.68 16.05 -9.06
C GLY A 76 7.55 14.70 -8.38
N PHE A 77 8.64 13.99 -8.09
CA PHE A 77 8.62 12.70 -7.40
C PHE A 77 8.31 12.79 -5.90
N VAL A 78 8.64 13.91 -5.27
CA VAL A 78 8.30 14.17 -3.85
C VAL A 78 6.80 14.28 -3.67
N ILE A 79 6.10 14.75 -4.69
CA ILE A 79 4.64 14.89 -4.70
C ILE A 79 3.98 13.63 -5.27
N ALA A 80 4.57 13.00 -6.30
CA ALA A 80 4.01 11.81 -6.94
C ALA A 80 3.90 10.63 -5.97
N TYR A 81 4.90 10.40 -5.14
CA TYR A 81 4.90 9.28 -4.18
C TYR A 81 3.70 9.28 -3.24
N PRO A 82 3.41 10.37 -2.47
CA PRO A 82 2.23 10.38 -1.61
C PRO A 82 0.91 10.33 -2.38
N ILE A 83 0.86 10.82 -3.62
CA ILE A 83 -0.35 10.72 -4.46
C ILE A 83 -0.64 9.26 -4.82
N PHE A 84 0.36 8.50 -5.27
CA PHE A 84 0.21 7.08 -5.55
C PHE A 84 -0.14 6.27 -4.29
N LEU A 85 0.49 6.60 -3.18
CA LEU A 85 0.21 5.95 -1.91
C LEU A 85 -1.20 6.28 -1.39
N LEU A 86 -1.65 7.52 -1.55
CA LEU A 86 -3.02 7.94 -1.23
C LEU A 86 -4.04 7.21 -2.11
N ALA A 87 -3.80 7.10 -3.41
CA ALA A 87 -4.66 6.36 -4.33
C ALA A 87 -4.74 4.87 -3.93
N THR A 88 -3.60 4.27 -3.59
CA THR A 88 -3.54 2.91 -3.07
C THR A 88 -4.39 2.75 -1.81
N TRP A 89 -4.27 3.68 -0.88
CA TRP A 89 -5.00 3.64 0.38
C TRP A 89 -6.51 3.81 0.18
N ILE A 90 -6.92 4.78 -0.64
CA ILE A 90 -8.35 5.04 -0.93
C ILE A 90 -8.98 3.82 -1.60
N LEU A 91 -8.35 3.26 -2.63
CA LEU A 91 -8.86 2.07 -3.32
C LEU A 91 -8.82 0.84 -2.41
N GLY A 92 -7.81 0.71 -1.56
CA GLY A 92 -7.75 -0.33 -0.53
C GLY A 92 -8.87 -0.20 0.48
N PHE A 93 -9.21 1.01 0.90
CA PHE A 93 -10.33 1.29 1.79
C PHE A 93 -11.67 0.94 1.13
N ILE A 94 -11.87 1.34 -0.13
CA ILE A 94 -13.06 0.94 -0.90
C ILE A 94 -13.15 -0.57 -1.01
N ASN A 95 -12.04 -1.25 -1.27
CA ASN A 95 -11.96 -2.71 -1.31
C ASN A 95 -12.36 -3.34 0.04
N SER A 96 -11.90 -2.76 1.15
CA SER A 96 -12.32 -3.19 2.49
C SER A 96 -13.84 -3.08 2.69
N LEU A 97 -14.45 -2.00 2.20
CA LEU A 97 -15.90 -1.83 2.25
C LEU A 97 -16.64 -2.86 1.36
N VAL A 98 -16.07 -3.23 0.23
CA VAL A 98 -16.62 -4.32 -0.61
C VAL A 98 -16.60 -5.65 0.14
N HIS A 99 -15.51 -5.93 0.87
CA HIS A 99 -15.40 -7.16 1.69
C HIS A 99 -16.27 -7.13 2.94
N ALA A 100 -16.77 -5.98 3.35
CA ALA A 100 -17.73 -5.86 4.46
C ALA A 100 -19.18 -6.24 4.06
N LYS A 101 -19.44 -6.42 2.75
CA LYS A 101 -20.71 -6.94 2.26
C LYS A 101 -20.77 -8.47 2.43
N ASP A 102 -21.94 -9.04 2.16
CA ASP A 102 -22.05 -10.50 2.05
C ASP A 102 -20.97 -11.05 1.09
N ALA A 103 -20.36 -12.18 1.48
CA ALA A 103 -19.27 -12.79 0.71
C ALA A 103 -19.62 -12.99 -0.77
N TRP A 104 -20.86 -13.40 -1.07
CA TRP A 104 -21.37 -13.51 -2.44
C TRP A 104 -21.34 -12.17 -3.22
N ALA A 105 -21.67 -11.07 -2.54
CA ALA A 105 -21.74 -9.75 -3.15
C ALA A 105 -20.37 -9.09 -3.31
N SER A 106 -19.32 -9.67 -2.71
CA SER A 106 -17.96 -9.15 -2.82
C SER A 106 -17.29 -9.50 -4.14
N MET A 107 -17.69 -10.58 -4.81
CA MET A 107 -17.07 -11.05 -6.04
C MET A 107 -17.92 -10.69 -7.28
N PRO A 108 -17.29 -10.39 -8.43
CA PRO A 108 -15.84 -10.34 -8.70
C PRO A 108 -15.17 -9.03 -8.32
N THR A 109 -15.92 -8.03 -7.84
CA THR A 109 -15.42 -6.66 -7.59
C THR A 109 -14.26 -6.66 -6.59
N GLY A 110 -14.36 -7.44 -5.50
CA GLY A 110 -13.31 -7.55 -4.49
C GLY A 110 -11.98 -8.05 -5.07
N LEU A 111 -12.03 -9.10 -5.87
CA LEU A 111 -10.83 -9.64 -6.53
C LEU A 111 -10.19 -8.62 -7.48
N VAL A 112 -10.99 -7.95 -8.30
CA VAL A 112 -10.49 -6.91 -9.24
C VAL A 112 -9.83 -5.77 -8.47
N LEU A 113 -10.49 -5.27 -7.43
CA LEU A 113 -9.92 -4.21 -6.57
C LEU A 113 -8.65 -4.66 -5.87
N SER A 114 -8.60 -5.89 -5.36
CA SER A 114 -7.43 -6.44 -4.70
C SER A 114 -6.22 -6.49 -5.63
N VAL A 115 -6.40 -6.87 -6.89
CA VAL A 115 -5.34 -6.86 -7.90
C VAL A 115 -4.89 -5.44 -8.22
N ILE A 116 -5.82 -4.51 -8.42
CA ILE A 116 -5.49 -3.10 -8.71
C ILE A 116 -4.71 -2.48 -7.54
N VAL A 117 -5.17 -2.68 -6.31
CA VAL A 117 -4.52 -2.13 -5.11
C VAL A 117 -3.13 -2.73 -4.92
N LEU A 118 -2.97 -4.03 -5.18
CA LEU A 118 -1.66 -4.68 -5.15
C LEU A 118 -0.68 -4.05 -6.15
N LEU A 119 -1.11 -3.82 -7.39
CA LEU A 119 -0.29 -3.17 -8.40
C LEU A 119 0.10 -1.74 -8.00
N LEU A 120 -0.84 -0.98 -7.46
CA LEU A 120 -0.58 0.38 -6.95
C LEU A 120 0.37 0.36 -5.75
N ALA A 121 0.25 -0.61 -4.85
CA ALA A 121 1.17 -0.78 -3.73
C ALA A 121 2.60 -1.09 -4.21
N CYS A 122 2.75 -1.93 -5.23
CA CYS A 122 4.04 -2.21 -5.86
C CYS A 122 4.64 -0.95 -6.49
N ILE A 123 3.85 -0.17 -7.22
CA ILE A 123 4.30 1.09 -7.84
C ILE A 123 4.71 2.10 -6.77
N SER A 124 3.89 2.29 -5.75
CA SER A 124 4.18 3.23 -4.64
C SER A 124 5.45 2.85 -3.91
N THR A 125 5.63 1.56 -3.63
CA THR A 125 6.84 1.04 -2.96
C THR A 125 8.06 1.22 -3.86
N TRP A 126 7.95 0.92 -5.15
CA TRP A 126 9.03 1.13 -6.10
C TRP A 126 9.48 2.60 -6.13
N ILE A 127 8.52 3.53 -6.25
CA ILE A 127 8.83 4.97 -6.27
C ILE A 127 9.49 5.38 -4.95
N GLY A 128 8.94 4.92 -3.82
CA GLY A 128 9.48 5.22 -2.49
C GLY A 128 10.94 4.79 -2.35
N PHE A 129 11.24 3.54 -2.65
CA PHE A 129 12.61 3.01 -2.51
C PHE A 129 13.57 3.52 -3.59
N ALA A 130 13.13 3.68 -4.84
CA ALA A 130 13.98 4.11 -5.93
C ALA A 130 14.39 5.60 -5.82
N LYS A 131 13.52 6.43 -5.25
CA LYS A 131 13.75 7.89 -5.19
C LYS A 131 14.31 8.38 -3.86
N PHE A 132 13.97 7.70 -2.77
CA PHE A 132 14.41 8.14 -1.45
C PHE A 132 15.49 7.23 -0.84
N GLY A 133 15.63 6.01 -1.33
CA GLY A 133 16.51 5.02 -0.69
C GLY A 133 16.05 4.64 0.71
N VAL A 134 16.70 3.65 1.31
CA VAL A 134 16.44 3.22 2.68
C VAL A 134 17.74 3.19 3.46
N GLY A 135 17.70 3.73 4.67
CA GLY A 135 18.86 3.79 5.55
C GLY A 135 19.65 5.09 5.44
N GLY A 136 20.27 5.49 6.53
CA GLY A 136 21.13 6.66 6.56
C GLY A 136 22.32 6.51 5.63
N ALA A 137 22.78 7.63 5.09
CA ALA A 137 24.05 7.66 4.35
C ALA A 137 25.15 7.04 5.23
N ARG A 138 25.88 6.06 4.69
CA ARG A 138 27.12 5.58 5.29
C ARG A 138 28.22 6.59 5.02
#